data_6e4c4e0ed85fac5b00e15ab41e5833b4
#
_entry.id   6e4c4e0ed85fac5b00e15ab41e5833b4
#
_cell.length_a   1.000
_cell.length_b   1.000
_cell.length_c   1.000
_cell.angle_alpha   90.00
_cell.angle_beta   90.00
_cell.angle_gamma   90.00
#
_symmetry.space_group_name_H-M   'P 1'
#
loop_
_entity.id
_entity.type
_entity.pdbx_description
1 polymer ?
#
loop_
_entity_poly.entity_id
_entity_poly.type
_entity_poly.pdbx_seq_one_letter_code
_entity_poly.pdbx_strand_id
1 'polypeptide(L)'
;MTSIASRRPKLPPPSGELGPGARQARAQRLVRVALGRHPIGMIFSAPYAFFIAVLFAYPLGLAVWISFHRYFFTAPGVSVPRPYVGLANYDAVLDDPAVRQAFLNILIFLVINVPLTVMLSLLLATALNAVIPFRAFFRTSFFVPYVTASVATVGVWLFMFSSGGIISNLLGPLAPHPSWLVNEQWAMPTIAIYVTWKGLGIFILLYLAALQGVPKELYEAAEVDGASWWHRFRSVTVPGVRQVTTLVTLLAVITGANLFTEPYLLTGGGAPNGKSTSPVLQIYETGIEQNHPDFASALGVILVVGVLLIVGIQQLVQRRQA
;
A
#
# COMPACT_ATOMS: atom_id res chain seq x y z
N MET A 1 -15.73 50.45 68.49
CA MET A 1 -16.39 49.14 68.86
C MET A 1 -16.90 48.49 67.59
N THR A 2 -16.05 47.66 66.97
CA THR A 2 -16.34 47.01 65.68
C THR A 2 -16.64 45.53 65.94
N SER A 3 -17.87 45.11 65.64
CA SER A 3 -18.38 43.76 65.87
C SER A 3 -17.82 42.80 64.82
N ILE A 4 -17.04 41.78 65.27
CA ILE A 4 -16.57 40.67 64.48
C ILE A 4 -17.64 39.57 64.46
N ALA A 5 -18.38 39.48 63.34
CA ALA A 5 -19.30 38.39 63.07
C ALA A 5 -18.53 37.14 62.60
N SER A 6 -18.45 36.11 63.40
CA SER A 6 -17.86 34.80 63.09
C SER A 6 -18.69 34.10 62.04
N ARG A 7 -18.16 33.95 60.78
CA ARG A 7 -18.69 33.04 59.77
C ARG A 7 -18.32 31.59 60.13
N ARG A 8 -19.29 30.78 60.49
CA ARG A 8 -19.13 29.32 60.61
C ARG A 8 -18.94 28.71 59.18
N PRO A 9 -18.00 27.77 59.00
CA PRO A 9 -17.87 27.09 57.73
C PRO A 9 -19.08 26.18 57.48
N LYS A 10 -19.71 26.27 56.31
CA LYS A 10 -20.76 25.34 55.88
C LYS A 10 -20.14 23.97 55.62
N LEU A 11 -20.61 22.95 56.34
CA LEU A 11 -20.30 21.57 56.09
C LEU A 11 -20.67 21.17 54.63
N PRO A 12 -19.85 20.33 53.96
CA PRO A 12 -20.22 19.81 52.64
C PRO A 12 -21.43 18.90 52.71
N PRO A 13 -22.32 18.89 51.71
CA PRO A 13 -23.51 18.03 51.69
C PRO A 13 -23.12 16.54 51.67
N PRO A 14 -23.94 15.64 52.23
CA PRO A 14 -23.65 14.19 52.26
C PRO A 14 -23.58 13.62 50.87
N SER A 15 -22.56 12.77 50.65
CA SER A 15 -22.30 12.01 49.46
C SER A 15 -23.45 11.04 49.16
N GLY A 16 -24.31 11.33 48.19
CA GLY A 16 -25.31 10.33 47.81
C GLY A 16 -26.19 10.69 46.62
N GLU A 17 -26.54 11.93 46.40
CA GLU A 17 -27.43 12.29 45.27
C GLU A 17 -26.86 13.45 44.46
N LEU A 18 -26.45 13.15 43.26
CA LEU A 18 -26.15 14.18 42.25
C LEU A 18 -27.46 14.93 41.94
N GLY A 19 -27.54 16.19 42.36
CA GLY A 19 -28.67 17.03 42.07
C GLY A 19 -28.99 17.11 40.57
N PRO A 20 -30.22 17.44 40.17
CA PRO A 20 -30.68 17.43 38.77
C PRO A 20 -29.77 18.21 37.83
N GLY A 21 -29.10 19.27 38.29
CA GLY A 21 -28.10 20.00 37.52
C GLY A 21 -26.80 19.26 37.21
N ALA A 22 -26.36 18.40 38.16
CA ALA A 22 -25.15 17.61 37.96
C ALA A 22 -25.37 16.43 36.99
N ARG A 23 -26.57 15.85 36.97
CA ARG A 23 -26.97 14.82 35.98
C ARG A 23 -27.08 15.41 34.58
N GLN A 24 -27.66 16.61 34.43
CA GLN A 24 -27.71 17.30 33.16
C GLN A 24 -26.32 17.73 32.65
N ALA A 25 -25.44 18.23 33.51
CA ALA A 25 -24.07 18.58 33.16
C ALA A 25 -23.25 17.35 32.73
N ARG A 26 -23.46 16.19 33.39
CA ARG A 26 -22.81 14.93 33.03
C ARG A 26 -23.33 14.38 31.70
N ALA A 27 -24.65 14.46 31.45
CA ALA A 27 -25.25 14.09 30.18
C ALA A 27 -24.77 15.01 29.04
N GLN A 28 -24.74 16.32 29.26
CA GLN A 28 -24.20 17.28 28.29
C GLN A 28 -22.70 17.09 28.05
N ARG A 29 -21.94 16.70 29.05
CA ARG A 29 -20.50 16.38 28.90
C ARG A 29 -20.30 15.09 28.11
N LEU A 30 -21.11 14.05 28.36
CA LEU A 30 -21.10 12.81 27.58
C LEU A 30 -21.54 13.04 26.12
N VAL A 31 -22.56 13.83 25.92
CA VAL A 31 -23.01 14.25 24.57
C VAL A 31 -21.95 15.08 23.84
N ARG A 32 -21.26 16.00 24.53
CA ARG A 32 -20.13 16.76 23.94
C ARG A 32 -18.90 15.90 23.65
N VAL A 33 -18.64 14.89 24.47
CA VAL A 33 -17.54 13.93 24.22
C VAL A 33 -17.88 12.99 23.08
N ALA A 34 -19.13 12.53 22.98
CA ALA A 34 -19.60 11.64 21.95
C ALA A 34 -19.83 12.34 20.60
N LEU A 35 -20.37 13.58 20.60
CA LEU A 35 -20.71 14.36 19.42
C LEU A 35 -19.63 15.40 19.01
N GLY A 36 -18.53 15.51 19.78
CA GLY A 36 -17.48 16.50 19.50
C GLY A 36 -17.94 17.97 19.63
N ARG A 37 -17.07 18.91 19.29
CA ARG A 37 -17.36 20.35 19.36
C ARG A 37 -18.34 20.85 18.28
N HIS A 38 -18.58 20.07 17.23
CA HIS A 38 -19.38 20.47 16.06
C HIS A 38 -20.30 19.35 15.61
N PRO A 39 -21.53 19.22 16.16
CA PRO A 39 -22.49 18.17 15.78
C PRO A 39 -22.88 18.24 14.28
N ILE A 40 -22.86 19.42 13.68
CA ILE A 40 -23.09 19.61 12.24
C ILE A 40 -22.03 18.86 11.40
N GLY A 41 -20.75 18.92 11.81
CA GLY A 41 -19.68 18.18 11.12
C GLY A 41 -19.89 16.67 11.12
N MET A 42 -20.43 16.11 12.21
CA MET A 42 -20.75 14.67 12.27
C MET A 42 -21.89 14.27 11.35
N ILE A 43 -22.93 15.12 11.22
CA ILE A 43 -24.04 14.88 10.29
C ILE A 43 -23.53 14.84 8.85
N PHE A 44 -22.65 15.75 8.46
CA PHE A 44 -22.05 15.75 7.12
C PHE A 44 -21.08 14.61 6.88
N SER A 45 -20.37 14.13 7.91
CA SER A 45 -19.45 12.97 7.77
C SER A 45 -20.17 11.62 7.92
N ALA A 46 -21.38 11.58 8.47
CA ALA A 46 -22.13 10.34 8.71
C ALA A 46 -22.35 9.47 7.47
N PRO A 47 -22.74 10.00 6.28
CA PRO A 47 -22.89 9.19 5.07
C PRO A 47 -21.58 8.52 4.66
N TYR A 48 -20.46 9.25 4.76
CA TYR A 48 -19.14 8.69 4.44
C TYR A 48 -18.69 7.66 5.47
N ALA A 49 -18.91 7.93 6.76
CA ALA A 49 -18.59 6.97 7.82
C ALA A 49 -19.43 5.69 7.69
N PHE A 50 -20.71 5.80 7.35
CA PHE A 50 -21.59 4.66 7.05
C PHE A 50 -21.07 3.87 5.83
N PHE A 51 -20.70 4.55 4.76
CA PHE A 51 -20.08 3.93 3.58
C PHE A 51 -18.83 3.13 3.94
N ILE A 52 -17.90 3.73 4.70
CA ILE A 52 -16.69 3.04 5.16
C ILE A 52 -17.03 1.84 6.06
N ALA A 53 -17.98 2.01 6.98
CA ALA A 53 -18.37 0.93 7.89
C ALA A 53 -18.96 -0.28 7.14
N VAL A 54 -19.81 -0.05 6.17
CA VAL A 54 -20.52 -1.12 5.43
C VAL A 54 -19.63 -1.76 4.36
N LEU A 55 -18.86 -0.97 3.60
CA LEU A 55 -18.10 -1.49 2.46
C LEU A 55 -16.67 -1.91 2.81
N PHE A 56 -16.12 -1.44 3.92
CA PHE A 56 -14.75 -1.80 4.33
C PHE A 56 -14.70 -2.49 5.69
N ALA A 57 -15.24 -1.87 6.75
CA ALA A 57 -15.10 -2.42 8.08
C ALA A 57 -15.87 -3.74 8.27
N TYR A 58 -17.10 -3.83 7.74
CA TYR A 58 -17.90 -5.05 7.83
C TYR A 58 -17.27 -6.24 7.08
N PRO A 59 -16.90 -6.13 5.77
CA PRO A 59 -16.24 -7.24 5.06
C PRO A 59 -14.89 -7.63 5.68
N LEU A 60 -14.10 -6.65 6.14
CA LEU A 60 -12.85 -6.92 6.83
C LEU A 60 -13.08 -7.68 8.14
N GLY A 61 -14.05 -7.23 8.95
CA GLY A 61 -14.43 -7.91 10.19
C GLY A 61 -14.95 -9.34 9.90
N LEU A 62 -15.72 -9.51 8.84
CA LEU A 62 -16.19 -10.83 8.39
C LEU A 62 -15.03 -11.74 7.96
N ALA A 63 -14.07 -11.21 7.19
CA ALA A 63 -12.88 -11.96 6.81
C ALA A 63 -12.07 -12.40 8.04
N VAL A 64 -11.87 -11.52 9.02
CA VAL A 64 -11.23 -11.87 10.28
C VAL A 64 -12.03 -12.93 11.03
N TRP A 65 -13.36 -12.85 11.05
CA TRP A 65 -14.20 -13.88 11.67
C TRP A 65 -14.08 -15.22 10.94
N ILE A 66 -14.14 -15.24 9.62
CA ILE A 66 -13.99 -16.44 8.77
C ILE A 66 -12.63 -17.11 9.04
N SER A 67 -11.56 -16.35 9.21
CA SER A 67 -10.22 -16.91 9.43
C SER A 67 -10.08 -17.78 10.69
N PHE A 68 -11.00 -17.64 11.67
CA PHE A 68 -11.04 -18.45 12.89
C PHE A 68 -12.09 -19.59 12.85
N HIS A 69 -12.83 -19.71 11.74
CA HIS A 69 -13.90 -20.70 11.58
C HIS A 69 -13.62 -21.58 10.37
N ARG A 70 -14.15 -22.82 10.38
CA ARG A 70 -14.23 -23.61 9.16
C ARG A 70 -15.33 -23.05 8.28
N TYR A 71 -14.98 -22.63 7.07
CA TYR A 71 -15.91 -21.95 6.18
C TYR A 71 -15.69 -22.37 4.73
N PHE A 72 -16.79 -22.61 4.01
CA PHE A 72 -16.82 -22.81 2.56
C PHE A 72 -18.11 -22.23 2.01
N PHE A 73 -18.10 -21.85 0.75
CA PHE A 73 -19.30 -21.33 0.10
C PHE A 73 -20.27 -22.49 -0.17
N THR A 74 -21.54 -22.26 0.13
CA THR A 74 -22.63 -23.22 -0.06
C THR A 74 -23.67 -22.64 -0.99
N ALA A 75 -24.49 -23.52 -1.61
CA ALA A 75 -25.62 -23.06 -2.37
C ALA A 75 -26.60 -22.25 -1.50
N PRO A 76 -27.33 -21.27 -2.09
CA PRO A 76 -28.33 -20.51 -1.36
C PRO A 76 -29.34 -21.39 -0.64
N GLY A 77 -29.62 -21.13 0.63
CA GLY A 77 -30.57 -21.89 1.45
C GLY A 77 -30.00 -23.12 2.15
N VAL A 78 -28.74 -23.49 1.90
CA VAL A 78 -28.08 -24.59 2.61
C VAL A 78 -27.38 -24.03 3.86
N SER A 79 -27.83 -24.48 5.04
CA SER A 79 -27.20 -24.14 6.31
C SER A 79 -26.18 -25.24 6.68
N VAL A 80 -24.92 -24.84 6.83
CA VAL A 80 -23.84 -25.76 7.22
C VAL A 80 -23.22 -25.23 8.52
N PRO A 81 -22.89 -26.12 9.49
CA PRO A 81 -22.14 -25.73 10.67
C PRO A 81 -20.81 -25.05 10.34
N ARG A 82 -20.52 -23.95 11.01
CA ARG A 82 -19.27 -23.19 10.86
C ARG A 82 -18.53 -23.20 12.22
N PRO A 83 -17.93 -24.33 12.59
CA PRO A 83 -17.31 -24.47 13.89
C PRO A 83 -16.11 -23.53 14.01
N TYR A 84 -15.92 -22.99 15.22
CA TYR A 84 -14.72 -22.28 15.58
C TYR A 84 -13.53 -23.24 15.63
N VAL A 85 -12.46 -22.97 14.90
CA VAL A 85 -11.26 -23.81 14.79
C VAL A 85 -10.00 -23.17 15.37
N GLY A 86 -10.14 -22.01 16.00
CA GLY A 86 -9.00 -21.29 16.60
C GLY A 86 -7.98 -20.91 15.53
N LEU A 87 -6.72 -21.27 15.74
CA LEU A 87 -5.61 -20.93 14.83
C LEU A 87 -5.32 -21.98 13.77
N ALA A 88 -6.12 -23.04 13.66
CA ALA A 88 -5.84 -24.13 12.71
C ALA A 88 -5.72 -23.68 11.24
N ASN A 89 -6.49 -22.66 10.82
CA ASN A 89 -6.36 -22.10 9.47
C ASN A 89 -5.03 -21.36 9.29
N TYR A 90 -4.54 -20.69 10.35
CA TYR A 90 -3.25 -20.00 10.32
C TYR A 90 -2.09 -20.98 10.27
N ASP A 91 -2.15 -22.07 11.04
CA ASP A 91 -1.15 -23.13 11.01
C ASP A 91 -1.09 -23.76 9.61
N ALA A 92 -2.26 -24.08 9.01
CA ALA A 92 -2.33 -24.59 7.66
C ALA A 92 -1.72 -23.65 6.61
N VAL A 93 -1.95 -22.33 6.75
CA VAL A 93 -1.38 -21.30 5.85
C VAL A 93 0.14 -21.21 6.00
N LEU A 94 0.67 -21.28 7.22
CA LEU A 94 2.11 -21.16 7.47
C LEU A 94 2.88 -22.42 7.04
N ASP A 95 2.23 -23.58 7.07
CA ASP A 95 2.83 -24.85 6.66
C ASP A 95 2.76 -25.09 5.15
N ASP A 96 1.92 -24.32 4.43
CA ASP A 96 1.73 -24.51 2.99
C ASP A 96 2.96 -24.03 2.18
N PRO A 97 3.60 -24.92 1.39
CA PRO A 97 4.73 -24.57 0.54
C PRO A 97 4.39 -23.53 -0.54
N ALA A 98 3.16 -23.52 -1.08
CA ALA A 98 2.74 -22.56 -2.10
C ALA A 98 2.64 -21.14 -1.50
N VAL A 99 2.15 -21.02 -0.28
CA VAL A 99 2.11 -19.73 0.45
C VAL A 99 3.52 -19.23 0.71
N ARG A 100 4.43 -20.08 1.18
CA ARG A 100 5.85 -19.70 1.37
C ARG A 100 6.48 -19.23 0.07
N GLN A 101 6.21 -19.94 -1.05
CA GLN A 101 6.69 -19.50 -2.37
C GLN A 101 6.10 -18.15 -2.76
N ALA A 102 4.81 -17.91 -2.55
CA ALA A 102 4.16 -16.63 -2.85
C ALA A 102 4.78 -15.46 -2.06
N PHE A 103 5.11 -15.66 -0.77
CA PHE A 103 5.82 -14.65 0.02
C PHE A 103 7.26 -14.42 -0.45
N LEU A 104 7.98 -15.45 -0.87
CA LEU A 104 9.31 -15.29 -1.47
C LEU A 104 9.24 -14.51 -2.78
N ASN A 105 8.26 -14.82 -3.63
CA ASN A 105 8.04 -14.13 -4.89
C ASN A 105 7.79 -12.63 -4.68
N ILE A 106 6.93 -12.27 -3.72
CA ILE A 106 6.66 -10.84 -3.44
C ILE A 106 7.89 -10.13 -2.87
N LEU A 107 8.74 -10.81 -2.09
CA LEU A 107 10.01 -10.24 -1.64
C LEU A 107 10.95 -9.97 -2.82
N ILE A 108 11.09 -10.92 -3.75
CA ILE A 108 11.87 -10.73 -4.99
C ILE A 108 11.32 -9.54 -5.78
N PHE A 109 9.99 -9.48 -5.94
CA PHE A 109 9.33 -8.37 -6.59
C PHE A 109 9.67 -7.03 -5.93
N LEU A 110 9.50 -6.91 -4.61
CA LEU A 110 9.74 -5.67 -3.87
C LEU A 110 11.21 -5.22 -3.94
N VAL A 111 12.15 -6.15 -3.84
CA VAL A 111 13.59 -5.86 -3.93
C VAL A 111 13.98 -5.31 -5.30
N ILE A 112 13.28 -5.70 -6.36
CA ILE A 112 13.51 -5.19 -7.71
C ILE A 112 12.68 -3.91 -7.96
N ASN A 113 11.37 -3.98 -7.74
CA ASN A 113 10.44 -2.92 -8.10
C ASN A 113 10.66 -1.63 -7.30
N VAL A 114 10.82 -1.72 -5.97
CA VAL A 114 10.89 -0.51 -5.12
C VAL A 114 12.13 0.33 -5.44
N PRO A 115 13.37 -0.20 -5.44
CA PRO A 115 14.54 0.60 -5.81
C PRO A 115 14.48 1.11 -7.24
N LEU A 116 14.02 0.27 -8.18
CA LEU A 116 13.94 0.64 -9.58
C LEU A 116 12.94 1.78 -9.80
N THR A 117 11.78 1.72 -9.15
CA THR A 117 10.76 2.78 -9.17
C THR A 117 11.31 4.08 -8.60
N VAL A 118 11.93 4.04 -7.40
CA VAL A 118 12.49 5.23 -6.76
C VAL A 118 13.60 5.85 -7.62
N MET A 119 14.56 5.04 -8.09
CA MET A 119 15.69 5.53 -8.86
C MET A 119 15.27 6.10 -10.21
N LEU A 120 14.50 5.33 -11.00
CA LEU A 120 14.09 5.77 -12.33
C LEU A 120 13.17 6.99 -12.28
N SER A 121 12.19 7.00 -11.38
CA SER A 121 11.27 8.14 -11.28
C SER A 121 11.97 9.42 -10.80
N LEU A 122 12.91 9.33 -9.86
CA LEU A 122 13.70 10.50 -9.43
C LEU A 122 14.63 10.99 -10.52
N LEU A 123 15.35 10.10 -11.21
CA LEU A 123 16.25 10.46 -12.31
C LEU A 123 15.48 11.12 -13.46
N LEU A 124 14.37 10.50 -13.89
CA LEU A 124 13.53 11.04 -14.96
C LEU A 124 12.85 12.35 -14.56
N ALA A 125 12.39 12.47 -13.31
CA ALA A 125 11.83 13.72 -12.80
C ALA A 125 12.89 14.84 -12.78
N THR A 126 14.11 14.54 -12.35
CA THR A 126 15.21 15.50 -12.36
C THR A 126 15.55 15.95 -13.78
N ALA A 127 15.62 15.03 -14.74
CA ALA A 127 15.83 15.33 -16.16
C ALA A 127 14.67 16.19 -16.72
N LEU A 128 13.42 15.84 -16.41
CA LEU A 128 12.24 16.59 -16.84
C LEU A 128 12.04 17.93 -16.08
N ASN A 129 12.69 18.12 -14.95
CA ASN A 129 12.66 19.39 -14.22
C ASN A 129 13.59 20.44 -14.86
N ALA A 130 14.65 20.00 -15.58
CA ALA A 130 15.48 20.89 -16.37
C ALA A 130 14.67 21.53 -17.51
N VAL A 131 15.18 22.63 -18.04
CA VAL A 131 14.60 23.30 -19.22
C VAL A 131 14.98 22.48 -20.47
N ILE A 132 14.09 21.57 -20.88
CA ILE A 132 14.29 20.73 -22.06
C ILE A 132 13.21 21.02 -23.11
N PRO A 133 13.54 20.95 -24.41
CA PRO A 133 12.54 21.04 -25.45
C PRO A 133 11.57 19.83 -25.35
N PHE A 134 10.33 20.02 -25.81
CA PHE A 134 9.28 18.99 -25.80
C PHE A 134 8.94 18.39 -24.41
N ARG A 135 9.16 19.13 -23.32
CA ARG A 135 8.88 18.67 -21.94
C ARG A 135 7.46 18.12 -21.77
N ALA A 136 6.46 18.76 -22.40
CA ALA A 136 5.06 18.29 -22.32
C ALA A 136 4.91 16.92 -22.98
N PHE A 137 5.53 16.70 -24.13
CA PHE A 137 5.51 15.41 -24.83
C PHE A 137 6.10 14.29 -23.95
N PHE A 138 7.28 14.48 -23.38
CA PHE A 138 7.88 13.47 -22.51
C PHE A 138 7.04 13.17 -21.27
N ARG A 139 6.48 14.21 -20.61
CA ARG A 139 5.57 14.02 -19.48
C ARG A 139 4.36 13.16 -19.85
N THR A 140 3.73 13.46 -20.98
CA THR A 140 2.59 12.69 -21.48
C THR A 140 3.00 11.27 -21.82
N SER A 141 4.12 11.07 -22.51
CA SER A 141 4.62 9.74 -22.92
C SER A 141 4.89 8.82 -21.72
N PHE A 142 5.46 9.34 -20.64
CA PHE A 142 5.65 8.55 -19.40
C PHE A 142 4.36 8.30 -18.64
N PHE A 143 3.35 9.17 -18.77
CA PHE A 143 2.09 9.04 -18.06
C PHE A 143 1.08 8.11 -18.79
N VAL A 144 1.14 8.00 -20.10
CA VAL A 144 0.23 7.16 -20.92
C VAL A 144 0.17 5.71 -20.43
N PRO A 145 1.29 5.00 -20.15
CA PRO A 145 1.22 3.62 -19.66
C PRO A 145 0.44 3.48 -18.33
N TYR A 146 0.54 4.45 -17.46
CA TYR A 146 -0.15 4.45 -16.17
C TYR A 146 -1.67 4.51 -16.31
N VAL A 147 -2.18 5.33 -17.22
CA VAL A 147 -3.63 5.50 -17.45
C VAL A 147 -4.22 4.46 -18.40
N THR A 148 -3.37 3.71 -19.11
CA THR A 148 -3.81 2.67 -20.03
C THR A 148 -4.30 1.43 -19.28
N ALA A 149 -5.39 0.82 -19.75
CA ALA A 149 -5.92 -0.40 -19.16
C ALA A 149 -4.87 -1.51 -19.10
N SER A 150 -4.76 -2.20 -17.94
CA SER A 150 -3.76 -3.25 -17.70
C SER A 150 -3.79 -4.35 -18.76
N VAL A 151 -4.97 -4.78 -19.18
CA VAL A 151 -5.12 -5.84 -20.19
C VAL A 151 -4.45 -5.48 -21.51
N ALA A 152 -4.59 -4.22 -21.95
CA ALA A 152 -3.96 -3.77 -23.21
C ALA A 152 -2.43 -3.73 -23.09
N THR A 153 -1.91 -3.19 -22.00
CA THR A 153 -0.45 -3.12 -21.78
C THR A 153 0.16 -4.51 -21.56
N VAL A 154 -0.55 -5.41 -20.89
CA VAL A 154 -0.15 -6.82 -20.74
C VAL A 154 -0.05 -7.51 -22.10
N GLY A 155 -1.03 -7.33 -23.01
CA GLY A 155 -0.98 -7.90 -24.35
C GLY A 155 0.27 -7.49 -25.15
N VAL A 156 0.65 -6.22 -25.07
CA VAL A 156 1.90 -5.71 -25.68
C VAL A 156 3.12 -6.40 -25.07
N TRP A 157 3.18 -6.53 -23.75
CA TRP A 157 4.32 -7.15 -23.06
C TRP A 157 4.42 -8.65 -23.34
N LEU A 158 3.30 -9.38 -23.35
CA LEU A 158 3.28 -10.78 -23.77
C LEU A 158 3.90 -10.98 -25.14
N PHE A 159 3.55 -10.12 -26.11
CA PHE A 159 4.16 -10.15 -27.44
C PHE A 159 5.64 -9.81 -27.40
N MET A 160 6.06 -8.76 -26.71
CA MET A 160 7.45 -8.33 -26.64
C MET A 160 8.39 -9.34 -25.98
N PHE A 161 7.92 -10.01 -24.91
CA PHE A 161 8.69 -10.93 -24.07
C PHE A 161 8.44 -12.42 -24.42
N SER A 162 7.71 -12.72 -25.50
CA SER A 162 7.58 -14.10 -26.01
C SER A 162 8.91 -14.64 -26.55
N SER A 163 8.99 -15.94 -26.81
CA SER A 163 10.20 -16.59 -27.34
C SER A 163 10.67 -16.05 -28.70
N GLY A 164 9.73 -15.59 -29.54
CA GLY A 164 10.00 -14.89 -30.80
C GLY A 164 9.80 -13.38 -30.73
N GLY A 165 9.65 -12.82 -29.55
CA GLY A 165 9.36 -11.42 -29.34
C GLY A 165 10.56 -10.49 -29.59
N ILE A 166 10.28 -9.20 -29.69
CA ILE A 166 11.28 -8.17 -30.02
C ILE A 166 12.44 -8.18 -29.03
N ILE A 167 12.15 -8.28 -27.73
CA ILE A 167 13.18 -8.27 -26.67
C ILE A 167 14.07 -9.52 -26.73
N SER A 168 13.47 -10.70 -26.94
CA SER A 168 14.23 -11.95 -27.08
C SER A 168 15.12 -11.94 -28.32
N ASN A 169 14.62 -11.42 -29.44
CA ASN A 169 15.41 -11.32 -30.68
C ASN A 169 16.53 -10.29 -30.57
N LEU A 170 16.30 -9.16 -29.89
CA LEU A 170 17.32 -8.13 -29.69
C LEU A 170 18.48 -8.62 -28.81
N LEU A 171 18.18 -9.40 -27.77
CA LEU A 171 19.17 -9.95 -26.85
C LEU A 171 19.84 -11.24 -27.38
N GLY A 172 19.21 -11.90 -28.37
CA GLY A 172 19.76 -13.11 -28.97
C GLY A 172 20.14 -14.18 -27.93
N PRO A 173 21.42 -14.60 -27.87
CA PRO A 173 21.88 -15.64 -26.94
C PRO A 173 21.77 -15.25 -25.46
N LEU A 174 21.61 -13.98 -25.13
CA LEU A 174 21.45 -13.50 -23.74
C LEU A 174 19.99 -13.58 -23.27
N ALA A 175 19.04 -13.86 -24.18
CA ALA A 175 17.66 -14.08 -23.79
C ALA A 175 17.51 -15.39 -23.00
N PRO A 176 16.67 -15.44 -21.95
CA PRO A 176 16.47 -16.64 -21.18
C PRO A 176 15.74 -17.74 -21.98
N HIS A 177 16.14 -18.99 -21.74
CA HIS A 177 15.53 -20.19 -22.31
C HIS A 177 15.02 -21.07 -21.15
N PRO A 178 13.70 -21.40 -21.07
CA PRO A 178 12.59 -20.88 -21.89
C PRO A 178 12.40 -19.37 -21.73
N SER A 179 11.50 -18.76 -22.53
CA SER A 179 11.31 -17.31 -22.58
C SER A 179 10.92 -16.71 -21.21
N TRP A 180 11.10 -15.41 -21.06
CA TRP A 180 11.01 -14.60 -19.83
C TRP A 180 9.89 -14.98 -18.87
N LEU A 181 8.65 -15.07 -19.36
CA LEU A 181 7.44 -15.27 -18.51
C LEU A 181 7.17 -16.75 -18.19
N VAL A 182 7.83 -17.68 -18.88
CA VAL A 182 7.74 -19.14 -18.62
C VAL A 182 9.03 -19.69 -18.00
N ASN A 183 9.98 -18.82 -17.66
CA ASN A 183 11.19 -19.16 -16.96
C ASN A 183 11.02 -18.91 -15.46
N GLU A 184 11.33 -19.92 -14.63
CA GLU A 184 11.15 -19.85 -13.16
C GLU A 184 11.93 -18.70 -12.49
N GLN A 185 13.10 -18.35 -13.04
CA GLN A 185 13.94 -17.31 -12.48
C GLN A 185 13.56 -15.91 -12.96
N TRP A 186 13.02 -15.81 -14.18
CA TRP A 186 12.78 -14.53 -14.84
C TRP A 186 11.32 -14.06 -14.81
N ALA A 187 10.36 -14.94 -14.52
CA ALA A 187 8.94 -14.59 -14.51
C ALA A 187 8.63 -13.42 -13.55
N MET A 188 9.01 -13.54 -12.27
CA MET A 188 8.77 -12.49 -11.27
C MET A 188 9.60 -11.22 -11.51
N PRO A 189 10.90 -11.26 -11.85
CA PRO A 189 11.66 -10.08 -12.28
C PRO A 189 11.05 -9.35 -13.47
N THR A 190 10.55 -10.06 -14.49
CA THR A 190 9.88 -9.45 -15.66
C THR A 190 8.60 -8.74 -15.25
N ILE A 191 7.78 -9.33 -14.37
CA ILE A 191 6.61 -8.69 -13.79
C ILE A 191 7.01 -7.41 -13.02
N ALA A 192 8.10 -7.46 -12.23
CA ALA A 192 8.57 -6.29 -11.49
C ALA A 192 8.99 -5.14 -12.42
N ILE A 193 9.67 -5.43 -13.53
CA ILE A 193 10.03 -4.44 -14.54
C ILE A 193 8.78 -3.87 -15.21
N TYR A 194 7.81 -4.72 -15.56
CA TYR A 194 6.53 -4.29 -16.14
C TYR A 194 5.80 -3.30 -15.20
N VAL A 195 5.62 -3.67 -13.93
CA VAL A 195 4.92 -2.82 -12.95
C VAL A 195 5.66 -1.51 -12.72
N THR A 196 6.99 -1.56 -12.67
CA THR A 196 7.81 -0.35 -12.58
C THR A 196 7.55 0.56 -13.77
N TRP A 197 7.68 0.06 -15.01
CA TRP A 197 7.47 0.83 -16.24
C TRP A 197 6.06 1.44 -16.28
N LYS A 198 5.04 0.65 -15.95
CA LYS A 198 3.64 1.10 -15.92
C LYS A 198 3.40 2.19 -14.89
N GLY A 199 4.01 2.07 -13.72
CA GLY A 199 3.86 3.00 -12.60
C GLY A 199 4.71 4.27 -12.69
N LEU A 200 5.74 4.31 -13.55
CA LEU A 200 6.70 5.43 -13.59
C LEU A 200 6.02 6.81 -13.71
N GLY A 201 4.97 6.92 -14.52
CA GLY A 201 4.31 8.20 -14.80
C GLY A 201 3.85 8.93 -13.55
N ILE A 202 3.14 8.25 -12.65
CA ILE A 202 2.64 8.86 -11.41
C ILE A 202 3.78 9.23 -10.45
N PHE A 203 4.80 8.38 -10.33
CA PHE A 203 5.93 8.62 -9.46
C PHE A 203 6.83 9.76 -9.96
N ILE A 204 7.00 9.89 -11.28
CA ILE A 204 7.68 11.05 -11.90
C ILE A 204 6.94 12.34 -11.56
N LEU A 205 5.61 12.37 -11.63
CA LEU A 205 4.81 13.55 -11.29
C LEU A 205 4.96 13.95 -9.82
N LEU A 206 4.98 12.98 -8.90
CA LEU A 206 5.20 13.22 -7.48
C LEU A 206 6.58 13.86 -7.23
N TYR A 207 7.63 13.32 -7.84
CA TYR A 207 8.97 13.89 -7.72
C TYR A 207 9.09 15.26 -8.40
N LEU A 208 8.45 15.48 -9.56
CA LEU A 208 8.43 16.79 -10.21
C LEU A 208 7.79 17.87 -9.32
N ALA A 209 6.69 17.53 -8.64
CA ALA A 209 6.06 18.45 -7.68
C ALA A 209 6.99 18.76 -6.50
N ALA A 210 7.69 17.75 -5.97
CA ALA A 210 8.66 17.95 -4.89
C ALA A 210 9.86 18.78 -5.32
N LEU A 211 10.41 18.53 -6.49
CA LEU A 211 11.57 19.27 -7.03
C LEU A 211 11.29 20.76 -7.22
N GLN A 212 10.04 21.13 -7.54
CA GLN A 212 9.64 22.53 -7.65
C GLN A 212 9.62 23.25 -6.29
N GLY A 213 9.54 22.52 -5.19
CA GLY A 213 9.62 23.04 -3.82
C GLY A 213 11.04 23.21 -3.28
N VAL A 214 12.05 22.69 -3.97
CA VAL A 214 13.46 22.86 -3.56
C VAL A 214 13.94 24.25 -3.95
N PRO A 215 14.46 25.07 -3.00
CA PRO A 215 14.95 26.42 -3.28
C PRO A 215 16.06 26.41 -4.34
N LYS A 216 15.96 27.29 -5.33
CA LYS A 216 16.96 27.41 -6.42
C LYS A 216 18.32 27.87 -5.89
N GLU A 217 18.31 28.69 -4.86
CA GLU A 217 19.48 29.24 -4.20
C GLU A 217 20.46 28.15 -3.72
N LEU A 218 19.92 26.96 -3.34
CA LEU A 218 20.76 25.81 -2.96
C LEU A 218 21.55 25.25 -4.13
N TYR A 219 20.95 25.24 -5.33
CA TYR A 219 21.63 24.79 -6.54
C TYR A 219 22.66 25.83 -7.00
N GLU A 220 22.33 27.12 -6.93
CA GLU A 220 23.22 28.24 -7.27
C GLU A 220 24.42 28.28 -6.33
N ALA A 221 24.22 28.15 -5.03
CA ALA A 221 25.32 28.10 -4.06
C ALA A 221 26.26 26.92 -4.33
N ALA A 222 25.71 25.72 -4.56
CA ALA A 222 26.52 24.56 -4.90
C ALA A 222 27.28 24.72 -6.24
N GLU A 223 26.74 25.51 -7.19
CA GLU A 223 27.39 25.80 -8.46
C GLU A 223 28.56 26.78 -8.29
N VAL A 224 28.39 27.79 -7.43
CA VAL A 224 29.46 28.73 -7.05
C VAL A 224 30.61 28.00 -6.35
N ASP A 225 30.30 26.99 -5.54
CA ASP A 225 31.26 26.07 -4.88
C ASP A 225 31.92 25.09 -5.86
N GLY A 226 31.62 25.15 -7.16
CA GLY A 226 32.20 24.26 -8.19
C GLY A 226 31.67 22.83 -8.17
N ALA A 227 30.51 22.58 -7.53
CA ALA A 227 29.93 21.24 -7.45
C ALA A 227 29.48 20.73 -8.84
N SER A 228 29.96 19.53 -9.20
CA SER A 228 29.52 18.83 -10.40
C SER A 228 28.01 18.50 -10.35
N TRP A 229 27.41 18.18 -11.51
CA TRP A 229 26.00 17.77 -11.57
C TRP A 229 25.68 16.62 -10.59
N TRP A 230 26.56 15.60 -10.51
CA TRP A 230 26.38 14.46 -9.61
C TRP A 230 26.46 14.88 -8.13
N HIS A 231 27.35 15.78 -7.81
CA HIS A 231 27.45 16.32 -6.45
C HIS A 231 26.20 17.08 -6.07
N ARG A 232 25.70 17.99 -6.93
CA ARG A 232 24.44 18.71 -6.73
C ARG A 232 23.23 17.77 -6.61
N PHE A 233 23.17 16.72 -7.46
CA PHE A 233 22.13 15.70 -7.36
C PHE A 233 22.13 15.03 -5.98
N ARG A 234 23.28 14.60 -5.49
CA ARG A 234 23.40 13.87 -4.22
C ARG A 234 23.25 14.77 -2.98
N SER A 235 23.77 16.01 -3.00
CA SER A 235 23.81 16.91 -1.83
C SER A 235 22.61 17.85 -1.74
N VAL A 236 21.94 18.15 -2.85
CA VAL A 236 20.79 19.08 -2.87
C VAL A 236 19.51 18.36 -3.27
N THR A 237 19.51 17.68 -4.43
CA THR A 237 18.29 17.06 -4.98
C THR A 237 17.78 15.93 -4.09
N VAL A 238 18.60 14.92 -3.80
CA VAL A 238 18.19 13.74 -3.02
C VAL A 238 17.71 14.12 -1.60
N PRO A 239 18.42 14.95 -0.83
CA PRO A 239 17.93 15.42 0.46
C PRO A 239 16.67 16.28 0.36
N GLY A 240 16.59 17.14 -0.65
CA GLY A 240 15.46 18.06 -0.85
C GLY A 240 14.12 17.33 -1.14
N VAL A 241 14.17 16.15 -1.76
CA VAL A 241 12.97 15.35 -2.07
C VAL A 241 12.76 14.17 -1.12
N ARG A 242 13.49 14.10 0.00
CA ARG A 242 13.47 12.94 0.91
C ARG A 242 12.07 12.57 1.39
N GLN A 243 11.23 13.54 1.73
CA GLN A 243 9.85 13.27 2.17
C GLN A 243 9.03 12.58 1.08
N VAL A 244 9.19 13.01 -0.18
CA VAL A 244 8.50 12.39 -1.32
C VAL A 244 9.10 11.04 -1.66
N THR A 245 10.40 10.85 -1.52
CA THR A 245 11.04 9.53 -1.65
C THR A 245 10.43 8.52 -0.67
N THR A 246 10.19 8.94 0.56
CA THR A 246 9.46 8.16 1.56
C THR A 246 8.07 7.77 1.09
N LEU A 247 7.30 8.74 0.59
CA LEU A 247 5.95 8.51 0.07
C LEU A 247 5.97 7.55 -1.13
N VAL A 248 6.86 7.76 -2.09
CA VAL A 248 7.03 6.90 -3.27
C VAL A 248 7.37 5.47 -2.86
N THR A 249 8.32 5.29 -1.93
CA THR A 249 8.68 3.98 -1.40
C THR A 249 7.48 3.29 -0.75
N LEU A 250 6.72 4.02 0.09
CA LEU A 250 5.52 3.51 0.73
C LEU A 250 4.48 3.05 -0.31
N LEU A 251 4.19 3.90 -1.30
CA LEU A 251 3.24 3.59 -2.36
C LEU A 251 3.70 2.39 -3.21
N ALA A 252 4.98 2.28 -3.53
CA ALA A 252 5.54 1.15 -4.27
C ALA A 252 5.40 -0.17 -3.48
N VAL A 253 5.65 -0.16 -2.16
CA VAL A 253 5.44 -1.33 -1.29
C VAL A 253 3.97 -1.72 -1.23
N ILE A 254 3.05 -0.76 -1.07
CA ILE A 254 1.61 -1.04 -1.05
C ILE A 254 1.15 -1.60 -2.40
N THR A 255 1.61 -1.03 -3.52
CA THR A 255 1.30 -1.54 -4.86
C THR A 255 1.79 -2.98 -5.02
N GLY A 256 3.01 -3.27 -4.59
CA GLY A 256 3.56 -4.62 -4.60
C GLY A 256 2.77 -5.59 -3.73
N ALA A 257 2.39 -5.18 -2.53
CA ALA A 257 1.59 -6.03 -1.63
C ALA A 257 0.22 -6.42 -2.23
N ASN A 258 -0.34 -5.58 -3.12
CA ASN A 258 -1.60 -5.82 -3.82
C ASN A 258 -1.41 -6.42 -5.23
N LEU A 259 -0.25 -6.97 -5.53
CA LEU A 259 0.07 -7.56 -6.83
C LEU A 259 -0.83 -8.77 -7.13
N PHE A 260 -1.74 -8.62 -8.08
CA PHE A 260 -2.70 -9.66 -8.52
C PHE A 260 -2.81 -9.72 -10.04
N THR A 261 -3.19 -8.59 -10.65
CA THR A 261 -3.54 -8.52 -12.08
C THR A 261 -2.38 -8.95 -12.98
N GLU A 262 -1.17 -8.56 -12.62
CA GLU A 262 0.02 -8.79 -13.43
C GLU A 262 0.41 -10.27 -13.47
N PRO A 263 0.62 -10.98 -12.34
CA PRO A 263 0.87 -12.42 -12.39
C PRO A 263 -0.32 -13.23 -12.96
N TYR A 264 -1.56 -12.80 -12.69
CA TYR A 264 -2.74 -13.47 -13.24
C TYR A 264 -2.79 -13.39 -14.78
N LEU A 265 -2.51 -12.22 -15.37
CA LEU A 265 -2.59 -11.99 -16.81
C LEU A 265 -1.32 -12.35 -17.57
N LEU A 266 -0.12 -12.02 -17.03
CA LEU A 266 1.16 -12.22 -17.74
C LEU A 266 1.62 -13.68 -17.71
N THR A 267 1.31 -14.42 -16.64
CA THR A 267 1.79 -15.79 -16.44
C THR A 267 0.67 -16.81 -16.28
N GLY A 268 -0.58 -16.40 -16.54
CA GLY A 268 -1.73 -17.30 -16.52
C GLY A 268 -2.01 -17.93 -15.15
N GLY A 269 -1.87 -17.14 -14.07
CA GLY A 269 -2.14 -17.65 -12.71
C GLY A 269 -0.88 -18.13 -11.98
N GLY A 270 0.24 -17.38 -12.07
CA GLY A 270 1.42 -17.66 -11.25
C GLY A 270 2.42 -18.65 -11.84
N ALA A 271 2.25 -19.07 -13.11
CA ALA A 271 3.20 -19.96 -13.80
C ALA A 271 4.59 -19.29 -13.99
N PRO A 272 5.67 -20.06 -14.16
CA PRO A 272 5.76 -21.51 -14.04
C PRO A 272 5.85 -21.96 -12.57
N ASN A 273 5.26 -23.08 -12.24
CA ASN A 273 5.41 -23.78 -10.95
C ASN A 273 5.20 -22.88 -9.71
N GLY A 274 4.26 -21.93 -9.75
CA GLY A 274 4.02 -20.96 -8.67
C GLY A 274 5.10 -19.89 -8.50
N LYS A 275 6.14 -19.82 -9.36
CA LYS A 275 7.28 -18.91 -9.24
C LYS A 275 6.94 -17.44 -9.52
N SER A 276 5.75 -17.16 -10.01
CA SER A 276 5.23 -15.80 -10.17
C SER A 276 3.92 -15.57 -9.40
N THR A 277 3.45 -16.55 -8.61
CA THR A 277 2.29 -16.38 -7.74
C THR A 277 2.57 -15.33 -6.67
N SER A 278 1.65 -14.38 -6.48
CA SER A 278 1.67 -13.45 -5.37
C SER A 278 0.76 -13.92 -4.23
N PRO A 279 0.92 -13.41 -2.99
CA PRO A 279 0.00 -13.74 -1.89
C PRO A 279 -1.47 -13.41 -2.20
N VAL A 280 -1.73 -12.29 -2.90
CA VAL A 280 -3.11 -11.91 -3.30
C VAL A 280 -3.67 -12.85 -4.34
N LEU A 281 -2.85 -13.29 -5.30
CA LEU A 281 -3.27 -14.31 -6.27
C LEU A 281 -3.56 -15.64 -5.58
N GLN A 282 -2.75 -16.06 -4.62
CA GLN A 282 -2.99 -17.25 -3.81
C GLN A 282 -4.30 -17.16 -3.00
N ILE A 283 -4.63 -15.97 -2.44
CA ILE A 283 -5.93 -15.74 -1.79
C ILE A 283 -7.09 -15.96 -2.76
N TYR A 284 -6.97 -15.47 -3.99
CA TYR A 284 -8.00 -15.64 -5.01
C TYR A 284 -8.18 -17.11 -5.41
N GLU A 285 -7.09 -17.79 -5.74
CA GLU A 285 -7.11 -19.21 -6.15
C GLU A 285 -7.69 -20.09 -5.05
N THR A 286 -7.21 -19.96 -3.81
CA THR A 286 -7.68 -20.80 -2.69
C THR A 286 -9.10 -20.42 -2.25
N GLY A 287 -9.40 -19.13 -2.14
CA GLY A 287 -10.67 -18.66 -1.61
C GLY A 287 -11.84 -18.80 -2.59
N ILE A 288 -11.60 -18.52 -3.87
CA ILE A 288 -12.65 -18.44 -4.89
C ILE A 288 -12.66 -19.69 -5.77
N GLU A 289 -11.52 -20.10 -6.34
CA GLU A 289 -11.48 -21.23 -7.27
C GLU A 289 -11.54 -22.58 -6.57
N GLN A 290 -10.86 -22.72 -5.43
CA GLN A 290 -10.81 -23.96 -4.64
C GLN A 290 -11.89 -24.03 -3.55
N ASN A 291 -12.65 -22.93 -3.33
CA ASN A 291 -13.70 -22.84 -2.31
C ASN A 291 -13.20 -23.08 -0.86
N HIS A 292 -12.04 -22.51 -0.52
CA HIS A 292 -11.47 -22.47 0.83
C HIS A 292 -11.34 -21.03 1.35
N PRO A 293 -12.45 -20.30 1.56
CA PRO A 293 -12.41 -18.92 2.02
C PRO A 293 -11.89 -18.76 3.45
N ASP A 294 -11.93 -19.81 4.27
CA ASP A 294 -11.31 -19.89 5.59
C ASP A 294 -9.79 -19.76 5.53
N PHE A 295 -9.15 -20.57 4.70
CA PHE A 295 -7.71 -20.49 4.43
C PHE A 295 -7.33 -19.14 3.80
N ALA A 296 -8.05 -18.71 2.77
CA ALA A 296 -7.81 -17.46 2.07
C ALA A 296 -7.94 -16.24 3.02
N SER A 297 -8.94 -16.27 3.93
CA SER A 297 -9.11 -15.21 4.93
C SER A 297 -7.96 -15.17 5.94
N ALA A 298 -7.46 -16.32 6.40
CA ALA A 298 -6.30 -16.40 7.27
C ALA A 298 -5.03 -15.87 6.56
N LEU A 299 -4.82 -16.24 5.29
CA LEU A 299 -3.72 -15.73 4.47
C LEU A 299 -3.83 -14.20 4.28
N GLY A 300 -5.04 -13.68 4.04
CA GLY A 300 -5.31 -12.25 3.93
C GLY A 300 -4.96 -11.49 5.21
N VAL A 301 -5.31 -12.01 6.38
CA VAL A 301 -4.95 -11.41 7.68
C VAL A 301 -3.43 -11.41 7.86
N ILE A 302 -2.73 -12.51 7.56
CA ILE A 302 -1.26 -12.59 7.62
C ILE A 302 -0.62 -11.56 6.69
N LEU A 303 -1.13 -11.43 5.46
CA LEU A 303 -0.64 -10.46 4.49
C LEU A 303 -0.80 -9.01 5.01
N VAL A 304 -1.97 -8.65 5.53
CA VAL A 304 -2.23 -7.32 6.09
C VAL A 304 -1.28 -7.03 7.25
N VAL A 305 -1.12 -7.96 8.18
CA VAL A 305 -0.18 -7.82 9.30
C VAL A 305 1.25 -7.65 8.79
N GLY A 306 1.67 -8.45 7.81
CA GLY A 306 2.99 -8.34 7.19
C GLY A 306 3.25 -6.97 6.56
N VAL A 307 2.29 -6.45 5.79
CA VAL A 307 2.38 -5.11 5.18
C VAL A 307 2.44 -4.02 6.26
N LEU A 308 1.61 -4.09 7.30
CA LEU A 308 1.63 -3.13 8.40
C LEU A 308 2.97 -3.13 9.15
N LEU A 309 3.58 -4.30 9.32
CA LEU A 309 4.93 -4.42 9.91
C LEU A 309 5.99 -3.75 9.03
N ILE A 310 5.99 -4.01 7.72
CA ILE A 310 6.94 -3.40 6.78
C ILE A 310 6.79 -1.87 6.79
N VAL A 311 5.57 -1.36 6.70
CA VAL A 311 5.27 0.07 6.74
C VAL A 311 5.64 0.68 8.08
N GLY A 312 5.37 -0.01 9.18
CA GLY A 312 5.74 0.42 10.53
C GLY A 312 7.25 0.53 10.71
N ILE A 313 8.01 -0.47 10.27
CA ILE A 313 9.47 -0.46 10.29
C ILE A 313 10.01 0.70 9.43
N GLN A 314 9.48 0.89 8.23
CA GLN A 314 9.87 1.99 7.36
C GLN A 314 9.67 3.35 8.06
N GLN A 315 8.52 3.59 8.69
CA GLN A 315 8.24 4.83 9.41
C GLN A 315 9.18 5.03 10.61
N LEU A 316 9.50 3.97 11.36
CA LEU A 316 10.42 4.04 12.49
C LEU A 316 11.84 4.40 12.06
N VAL A 317 12.33 3.80 10.97
CA VAL A 317 13.66 4.11 10.41
C VAL A 317 13.73 5.58 9.97
N GLN A 318 12.67 6.09 9.36
CA GLN A 318 12.62 7.48 8.89
C GLN A 318 12.57 8.50 10.04
N ARG A 319 11.82 8.21 11.11
CA ARG A 319 11.78 9.08 12.30
C ARG A 319 13.13 9.23 12.99
N ARG A 320 14.01 8.22 12.90
CA ARG A 320 15.37 8.29 13.46
C ARG A 320 16.34 9.11 12.62
N GLN A 321 15.96 9.40 11.39
CA GLN A 321 16.79 10.14 10.43
C GLN A 321 16.31 11.59 10.22
N ALA A 322 15.17 11.98 10.76
CA ALA A 322 14.63 13.35 10.78
C ALA A 322 15.07 14.08 12.04
#